data_ec169c34a027582ef7fbe3900a076b27
#
_entry.id   ec169c34a027582ef7fbe3900a076b27
#
_cell.length_a   1.000
_cell.length_b   1.000
_cell.length_c   1.000
_cell.angle_alpha   90.00
_cell.angle_beta   90.00
_cell.angle_gamma   90.00
#
_symmetry.space_group_name_H-M   'P 1'
#
loop_
_entity.id
_entity.type
_entity.pdbx_description
1 polymer ?
#
loop_
_entity_poly.entity_id
_entity_poly.type
_entity_poly.pdbx_seq_one_letter_code
_entity_poly.pdbx_strand_id
1 'polypeptide(L)'
;EDILLRLHDLEVTIDVRGGRVAPLRGCSMEVRRGETIGLVGESGSGKTMTALSIMGLLPHGGRVTGGSIVFNGRDLTSSPPDETRRIRGMDIGMIFQDPLTSLNPTMKIGNQVGEALRIHKVASKKKAWERSIDLLRKVGMPRPEKIVNDYPHQLSGGMRQRVMIAMALICSPSLLIADEPTTALDVTTQRQILDLIDDLKKEFNTAVILVTHDLGVVAGRVDRVAVMYAGQIVEVASSTDIFINPQHQYTRSLIAALPEQTTDTREELYTIPGMPPDLREKIVGCAFATRCPLATEICTQSNPHMVTLGRTDAPSANNEPANHVHTCFHPAGPPLKRRHDLRPERDLSSHPVVCSVQDLHKNYPAMSSGVIRRQIGWVRAVSGVSFDVYEGETLGIVGESGCGKSTLGRVITALEPATSGSVCINGKDIAQASRRERTLLHRNVQMMFQDSYAAMDPRMRVDEILSEPLSIQKIGDRRSRADAADNLIDKIGLSDNALSKYPHQFSGGQLQRIGLARSLMLEPHLIVCDEPVSALDVSVQAQVLNLMRRLQQEQNLTYIFISHDLSVVRYMSDRIAVMYL
;
A
#
# COMPACT_ATOMS: atom_id res chain seq x y z
N GLU A 1 -9.99 -13.87 32.78
CA GLU A 1 -9.82 -13.88 31.29
C GLU A 1 -9.94 -12.46 30.79
N ASP A 2 -8.88 -11.96 30.21
CA ASP A 2 -8.74 -10.52 29.95
C ASP A 2 -9.05 -10.18 28.49
N ILE A 3 -10.13 -10.79 27.93
CA ILE A 3 -10.56 -10.55 26.55
C ILE A 3 -11.32 -9.22 26.51
N LEU A 4 -10.78 -8.27 25.74
CA LEU A 4 -11.39 -6.95 25.53
C LEU A 4 -12.41 -6.97 24.39
N LEU A 5 -12.04 -7.62 23.26
CA LEU A 5 -12.89 -7.73 22.06
C LEU A 5 -12.95 -9.19 21.61
N ARG A 6 -14.14 -9.69 21.28
CA ARG A 6 -14.36 -10.99 20.63
C ARG A 6 -15.28 -10.81 19.43
N LEU A 7 -14.81 -11.27 18.29
CA LEU A 7 -15.62 -11.51 17.10
C LEU A 7 -15.93 -13.00 17.04
N HIS A 8 -17.18 -13.35 16.86
CA HIS A 8 -17.62 -14.75 16.76
C HIS A 8 -18.45 -14.91 15.50
N ASP A 9 -17.93 -15.69 14.55
CA ASP A 9 -18.55 -16.02 13.26
C ASP A 9 -19.21 -14.82 12.55
N LEU A 10 -18.52 -13.68 12.60
CA LEU A 10 -19.04 -12.42 12.09
C LEU A 10 -19.24 -12.49 10.57
N GLU A 11 -20.47 -12.26 10.14
CA GLU A 11 -20.86 -12.16 8.74
C GLU A 11 -21.36 -10.76 8.42
N VAL A 12 -20.88 -10.21 7.30
CA VAL A 12 -21.29 -8.92 6.79
C VAL A 12 -21.62 -9.02 5.31
N THR A 13 -22.73 -8.42 4.92
CA THR A 13 -23.12 -8.29 3.52
C THR A 13 -23.34 -6.83 3.14
N ILE A 14 -23.04 -6.50 1.89
CA ILE A 14 -23.24 -5.17 1.30
C ILE A 14 -24.05 -5.33 0.02
N ASP A 15 -25.17 -4.63 -0.06
CA ASP A 15 -25.98 -4.57 -1.28
C ASP A 15 -25.34 -3.56 -2.25
N VAL A 16 -24.92 -4.03 -3.42
CA VAL A 16 -24.27 -3.23 -4.47
C VAL A 16 -25.07 -3.30 -5.79
N ARG A 17 -24.78 -2.39 -6.71
CA ARG A 17 -25.36 -2.48 -8.07
C ARG A 17 -24.92 -3.81 -8.71
N GLY A 18 -25.87 -4.68 -8.99
CA GLY A 18 -25.61 -5.98 -9.61
C GLY A 18 -25.51 -7.17 -8.65
N GLY A 19 -25.86 -7.01 -7.36
CA GLY A 19 -25.93 -8.15 -6.44
C GLY A 19 -25.56 -7.80 -5.00
N ARG A 20 -25.16 -8.84 -4.28
CA ARG A 20 -24.71 -8.75 -2.87
C ARG A 20 -23.28 -9.25 -2.76
N VAL A 21 -22.45 -8.52 -2.04
CA VAL A 21 -21.08 -8.91 -1.70
C VAL A 21 -21.03 -9.32 -0.24
N ALA A 22 -20.30 -10.38 0.08
CA ALA A 22 -20.09 -10.86 1.45
C ALA A 22 -18.61 -10.65 1.87
N PRO A 23 -18.21 -9.43 2.27
CA PRO A 23 -16.83 -9.15 2.64
C PRO A 23 -16.36 -9.84 3.92
N LEU A 24 -17.28 -10.26 4.82
CA LEU A 24 -16.99 -11.11 5.98
C LEU A 24 -17.92 -12.32 5.95
N ARG A 25 -17.33 -13.50 6.17
CA ARG A 25 -17.99 -14.81 5.99
C ARG A 25 -17.67 -15.77 7.15
N GLY A 26 -18.01 -15.39 8.39
CA GLY A 26 -17.66 -16.14 9.59
C GLY A 26 -16.28 -15.77 10.13
N CYS A 27 -16.02 -14.46 10.27
CA CYS A 27 -14.76 -13.97 10.85
C CYS A 27 -14.80 -14.10 12.38
N SER A 28 -13.85 -14.87 12.94
CA SER A 28 -13.70 -15.06 14.39
C SER A 28 -12.31 -14.65 14.85
N MET A 29 -12.23 -13.77 15.86
CA MET A 29 -10.97 -13.23 16.39
C MET A 29 -11.17 -12.72 17.82
N GLU A 30 -10.12 -12.82 18.64
CA GLU A 30 -10.10 -12.26 20.00
C GLU A 30 -8.93 -11.29 20.15
N VAL A 31 -9.16 -10.20 20.91
CA VAL A 31 -8.14 -9.23 21.30
C VAL A 31 -8.14 -9.11 22.83
N ARG A 32 -6.97 -9.25 23.43
CA ARG A 32 -6.77 -9.13 24.88
C ARG A 32 -6.48 -7.68 25.26
N ARG A 33 -6.68 -7.36 26.55
CA ARG A 33 -6.31 -6.02 27.05
C ARG A 33 -4.82 -5.78 26.91
N GLY A 34 -4.46 -4.58 26.43
CA GLY A 34 -3.06 -4.19 26.24
C GLY A 34 -2.31 -4.95 25.13
N GLU A 35 -2.96 -5.90 24.43
CA GLU A 35 -2.38 -6.64 23.32
C GLU A 35 -2.30 -5.79 22.04
N THR A 36 -1.29 -6.04 21.22
CA THR A 36 -1.29 -5.64 19.81
C THR A 36 -1.48 -6.86 18.93
N ILE A 37 -2.56 -6.92 18.16
CA ILE A 37 -2.77 -7.94 17.15
C ILE A 37 -2.67 -7.32 15.75
N GLY A 38 -1.84 -7.94 14.88
CA GLY A 38 -1.75 -7.59 13.47
C GLY A 38 -2.85 -8.30 12.67
N LEU A 39 -3.67 -7.58 11.93
CA LEU A 39 -4.63 -8.14 10.97
C LEU A 39 -4.09 -7.94 9.56
N VAL A 40 -3.62 -9.04 8.93
CA VAL A 40 -2.90 -9.00 7.65
C VAL A 40 -3.61 -9.81 6.56
N GLY A 41 -3.33 -9.51 5.30
CA GLY A 41 -3.88 -10.22 4.13
C GLY A 41 -3.89 -9.33 2.89
N GLU A 42 -4.19 -9.92 1.73
CA GLU A 42 -4.31 -9.19 0.45
C GLU A 42 -5.40 -8.12 0.49
N SER A 43 -5.34 -7.15 -0.44
CA SER A 43 -6.41 -6.17 -0.64
C SER A 43 -7.74 -6.89 -0.94
N GLY A 44 -8.84 -6.39 -0.37
CA GLY A 44 -10.15 -7.04 -0.51
C GLY A 44 -10.37 -8.27 0.37
N SER A 45 -9.41 -8.68 1.23
CA SER A 45 -9.60 -9.82 2.14
C SER A 45 -10.63 -9.59 3.26
N GLY A 46 -11.05 -8.33 3.51
CA GLY A 46 -12.05 -7.97 4.52
C GLY A 46 -11.52 -7.19 5.73
N LYS A 47 -10.22 -6.87 5.80
CA LYS A 47 -9.57 -6.20 6.94
C LYS A 47 -10.26 -4.90 7.38
N THR A 48 -10.37 -3.95 6.45
CA THR A 48 -11.08 -2.66 6.68
C THR A 48 -12.56 -2.88 7.03
N MET A 49 -13.23 -3.87 6.40
CA MET A 49 -14.61 -4.20 6.75
C MET A 49 -14.74 -4.74 8.17
N THR A 50 -13.79 -5.51 8.65
CA THR A 50 -13.72 -5.93 10.05
C THR A 50 -13.60 -4.72 10.99
N ALA A 51 -12.69 -3.81 10.70
CA ALA A 51 -12.53 -2.56 11.47
C ALA A 51 -13.81 -1.72 11.49
N LEU A 52 -14.42 -1.50 10.33
CA LEU A 52 -15.67 -0.73 10.19
C LEU A 52 -16.86 -1.43 10.87
N SER A 53 -16.90 -2.77 10.87
CA SER A 53 -17.93 -3.54 11.58
C SER A 53 -17.86 -3.34 13.08
N ILE A 54 -16.65 -3.42 13.67
CA ILE A 54 -16.42 -3.16 15.10
C ILE A 54 -16.86 -1.74 15.46
N MET A 55 -16.57 -0.76 14.59
CA MET A 55 -16.99 0.63 14.79
C MET A 55 -18.48 0.87 14.50
N GLY A 56 -19.21 -0.08 13.90
CA GLY A 56 -20.57 0.13 13.41
C GLY A 56 -20.64 1.22 12.33
N LEU A 57 -19.62 1.30 11.47
CA LEU A 57 -19.48 2.30 10.40
C LEU A 57 -19.49 1.64 9.00
N LEU A 58 -20.27 0.58 8.84
CA LEU A 58 -20.42 -0.06 7.54
C LEU A 58 -20.92 0.92 6.47
N PRO A 59 -20.47 0.78 5.21
CA PRO A 59 -20.93 1.63 4.13
C PRO A 59 -22.42 1.46 3.87
N HIS A 60 -22.99 2.38 3.09
CA HIS A 60 -24.41 2.33 2.72
C HIS A 60 -24.77 0.98 2.08
N GLY A 61 -25.85 0.34 2.55
CA GLY A 61 -26.23 -1.01 2.14
C GLY A 61 -25.52 -2.13 2.88
N GLY A 62 -24.51 -1.81 3.72
CA GLY A 62 -23.80 -2.77 4.55
C GLY A 62 -24.56 -3.10 5.84
N ARG A 63 -24.58 -4.37 6.21
CA ARG A 63 -25.18 -4.85 7.47
C ARG A 63 -24.49 -6.11 7.98
N VAL A 64 -24.47 -6.26 9.30
CA VAL A 64 -24.13 -7.53 9.94
C VAL A 64 -25.29 -8.50 9.72
N THR A 65 -25.02 -9.66 9.16
CA THR A 65 -26.02 -10.69 8.82
C THR A 65 -25.91 -11.94 9.67
N GLY A 66 -24.80 -12.12 10.41
CA GLY A 66 -24.59 -13.24 11.32
C GLY A 66 -23.45 -12.98 12.29
N GLY A 67 -23.38 -13.81 13.32
CA GLY A 67 -22.36 -13.72 14.35
C GLY A 67 -22.55 -12.58 15.36
N SER A 68 -21.50 -12.29 16.13
CA SER A 68 -21.54 -11.26 17.17
C SER A 68 -20.20 -10.52 17.32
N ILE A 69 -20.28 -9.29 17.83
CA ILE A 69 -19.15 -8.44 18.21
C ILE A 69 -19.30 -8.12 19.68
N VAL A 70 -18.51 -8.76 20.54
CA VAL A 70 -18.56 -8.53 21.99
C VAL A 70 -17.37 -7.69 22.40
N PHE A 71 -17.62 -6.47 22.89
CA PHE A 71 -16.63 -5.54 23.39
C PHE A 71 -16.84 -5.28 24.88
N ASN A 72 -15.82 -5.53 25.68
CA ASN A 72 -15.86 -5.36 27.14
C ASN A 72 -17.08 -6.05 27.77
N GLY A 73 -17.43 -7.26 27.30
CA GLY A 73 -18.58 -8.06 27.76
C GLY A 73 -19.94 -7.63 27.19
N ARG A 74 -20.01 -6.61 26.32
CA ARG A 74 -21.24 -6.13 25.68
C ARG A 74 -21.29 -6.51 24.22
N ASP A 75 -22.42 -7.04 23.78
CA ASP A 75 -22.65 -7.35 22.37
C ASP A 75 -23.06 -6.07 21.62
N LEU A 76 -22.18 -5.62 20.71
CA LEU A 76 -22.40 -4.42 19.89
C LEU A 76 -23.34 -4.67 18.71
N THR A 77 -23.53 -5.93 18.30
CA THR A 77 -24.39 -6.27 17.14
C THR A 77 -25.87 -6.09 17.48
N SER A 78 -26.24 -6.35 18.74
CA SER A 78 -27.59 -6.18 19.25
C SER A 78 -27.82 -4.82 19.95
N SER A 79 -26.76 -4.01 20.12
CA SER A 79 -26.84 -2.73 20.82
C SER A 79 -27.57 -1.65 19.99
N PRO A 80 -28.37 -0.79 20.64
CA PRO A 80 -28.97 0.36 19.98
C PRO A 80 -27.92 1.30 19.36
N PRO A 81 -28.21 1.99 18.24
CA PRO A 81 -27.29 2.90 17.58
C PRO A 81 -26.67 3.97 18.50
N ASP A 82 -27.43 4.46 19.49
CA ASP A 82 -26.96 5.45 20.46
C ASP A 82 -25.90 4.90 21.41
N GLU A 83 -25.94 3.62 21.77
CA GLU A 83 -24.89 2.97 22.58
C GLU A 83 -23.62 2.81 21.77
N THR A 84 -23.70 2.29 20.56
CA THR A 84 -22.55 2.19 19.65
C THR A 84 -21.92 3.56 19.40
N ARG A 85 -22.75 4.61 19.29
CA ARG A 85 -22.27 5.99 19.14
C ARG A 85 -21.48 6.49 20.35
N ARG A 86 -21.86 6.09 21.57
CA ARG A 86 -21.15 6.47 22.81
C ARG A 86 -19.77 5.80 22.91
N ILE A 87 -19.61 4.61 22.40
CA ILE A 87 -18.36 3.86 22.43
C ILE A 87 -17.34 4.44 21.45
N ARG A 88 -17.80 4.94 20.28
CA ARG A 88 -16.94 5.53 19.24
C ARG A 88 -16.20 6.76 19.75
N GLY A 89 -14.87 6.74 19.61
CA GLY A 89 -13.99 7.83 20.05
C GLY A 89 -13.82 7.94 21.56
N MET A 90 -14.64 7.25 22.37
CA MET A 90 -14.51 7.20 23.83
C MET A 90 -13.77 5.94 24.28
N ASP A 91 -14.31 4.77 23.94
CA ASP A 91 -13.77 3.47 24.35
C ASP A 91 -13.00 2.78 23.20
N ILE A 92 -13.39 3.05 21.94
CA ILE A 92 -12.72 2.58 20.73
C ILE A 92 -12.31 3.78 19.88
N GLY A 93 -11.00 3.98 19.70
CA GLY A 93 -10.42 4.93 18.76
C GLY A 93 -10.14 4.27 17.42
N MET A 94 -10.19 5.03 16.31
CA MET A 94 -9.82 4.54 14.99
C MET A 94 -8.95 5.55 14.24
N ILE A 95 -7.86 5.05 13.69
CA ILE A 95 -7.01 5.73 12.70
C ILE A 95 -7.43 5.19 11.34
N PHE A 96 -7.95 6.06 10.47
CA PHE A 96 -8.40 5.68 9.12
C PHE A 96 -7.24 5.68 8.14
N GLN A 97 -7.39 4.94 7.05
CA GLN A 97 -6.37 4.71 6.02
C GLN A 97 -5.88 6.01 5.34
N ASP A 98 -6.77 6.96 5.04
CA ASP A 98 -6.44 8.19 4.32
C ASP A 98 -6.63 9.45 5.19
N PRO A 99 -5.52 10.15 5.55
CA PRO A 99 -5.59 11.39 6.30
C PRO A 99 -6.27 12.54 5.56
N LEU A 100 -6.28 12.52 4.21
CA LEU A 100 -6.85 13.61 3.42
C LEU A 100 -8.37 13.63 3.47
N THR A 101 -8.98 12.44 3.45
CA THR A 101 -10.44 12.30 3.51
C THR A 101 -10.97 12.29 4.94
N SER A 102 -10.14 11.96 5.93
CA SER A 102 -10.53 11.83 7.34
C SER A 102 -10.52 13.17 8.09
N LEU A 103 -9.69 14.12 7.65
CA LEU A 103 -9.62 15.45 8.25
C LEU A 103 -10.54 16.43 7.53
N ASN A 104 -11.36 17.19 8.28
CA ASN A 104 -12.18 18.24 7.72
C ASN A 104 -11.33 19.45 7.28
N PRO A 105 -11.21 19.75 5.96
CA PRO A 105 -10.30 20.78 5.46
C PRO A 105 -10.68 22.21 5.90
N THR A 106 -11.92 22.41 6.33
CA THR A 106 -12.45 23.73 6.74
C THR A 106 -12.43 23.95 8.25
N MET A 107 -12.01 22.95 9.04
CA MET A 107 -11.90 23.05 10.49
C MET A 107 -10.43 23.14 10.94
N LYS A 108 -10.19 23.95 11.97
CA LYS A 108 -8.89 24.02 12.64
C LYS A 108 -8.54 22.70 13.33
N ILE A 109 -7.26 22.36 13.35
CA ILE A 109 -6.73 21.10 13.93
C ILE A 109 -7.17 20.93 15.39
N GLY A 110 -7.04 21.95 16.25
CA GLY A 110 -7.42 21.83 17.66
C GLY A 110 -8.91 21.57 17.88
N ASN A 111 -9.76 22.05 16.99
CA ASN A 111 -11.19 21.77 17.07
C ASN A 111 -11.50 20.32 16.71
N GLN A 112 -10.79 19.74 15.75
CA GLN A 112 -10.96 18.35 15.33
C GLN A 112 -10.41 17.41 16.40
N VAL A 113 -9.20 17.64 16.90
CA VAL A 113 -8.59 16.81 17.96
C VAL A 113 -9.44 16.79 19.22
N GLY A 114 -9.93 17.95 19.68
CA GLY A 114 -10.75 18.06 20.90
C GLY A 114 -12.25 17.75 20.70
N GLU A 115 -12.68 17.34 19.52
CA GLU A 115 -14.09 17.14 19.21
C GLU A 115 -14.73 16.03 20.04
N ALA A 116 -14.08 14.86 20.13
CA ALA A 116 -14.57 13.72 20.89
C ALA A 116 -14.79 14.07 22.38
N LEU A 117 -13.87 14.80 23.02
CA LEU A 117 -14.02 15.26 24.41
C LEU A 117 -15.26 16.13 24.62
N ARG A 118 -15.62 16.92 23.61
CA ARG A 118 -16.81 17.80 23.68
C ARG A 118 -18.10 17.04 23.42
N ILE A 119 -18.12 16.16 22.43
CA ILE A 119 -19.30 15.35 22.06
C ILE A 119 -19.67 14.43 23.22
N HIS A 120 -18.70 13.78 23.85
CA HIS A 120 -18.89 12.89 24.99
C HIS A 120 -19.02 13.66 26.33
N LYS A 121 -18.98 14.99 26.30
CA LYS A 121 -19.11 15.86 27.52
C LYS A 121 -18.04 15.57 28.58
N VAL A 122 -16.87 15.06 28.17
CA VAL A 122 -15.74 14.79 29.07
C VAL A 122 -15.03 16.07 29.51
N ALA A 123 -15.01 17.09 28.64
CA ALA A 123 -14.35 18.36 28.93
C ALA A 123 -15.09 19.56 28.32
N SER A 124 -14.97 20.72 28.99
CA SER A 124 -15.41 22.00 28.42
C SER A 124 -14.55 22.36 27.19
N LYS A 125 -15.07 23.27 26.35
CA LYS A 125 -14.37 23.73 25.13
C LYS A 125 -12.91 24.17 25.42
N LYS A 126 -12.69 24.91 26.51
CA LYS A 126 -11.38 25.38 26.94
C LYS A 126 -10.47 24.22 27.32
N LYS A 127 -10.94 23.32 28.19
CA LYS A 127 -10.17 22.14 28.61
C LYS A 127 -9.89 21.17 27.43
N ALA A 128 -10.85 21.00 26.51
CA ALA A 128 -10.64 20.19 25.30
C ALA A 128 -9.54 20.79 24.41
N TRP A 129 -9.49 22.11 24.28
CA TRP A 129 -8.45 22.82 23.55
C TRP A 129 -7.07 22.65 24.20
N GLU A 130 -6.95 22.82 25.52
CA GLU A 130 -5.72 22.61 26.29
C GLU A 130 -5.21 21.17 26.12
N ARG A 131 -6.10 20.16 26.29
CA ARG A 131 -5.75 18.75 26.08
C ARG A 131 -5.34 18.45 24.64
N SER A 132 -5.92 19.14 23.65
CA SER A 132 -5.50 19.00 22.24
C SER A 132 -4.06 19.45 22.04
N ILE A 133 -3.65 20.56 22.65
CA ILE A 133 -2.25 21.05 22.57
C ILE A 133 -1.32 20.03 23.24
N ASP A 134 -1.68 19.52 24.42
CA ASP A 134 -0.85 18.56 25.15
C ASP A 134 -0.67 17.26 24.38
N LEU A 135 -1.75 16.75 23.76
CA LEU A 135 -1.65 15.52 22.96
C LEU A 135 -0.92 15.76 21.64
N LEU A 136 -1.10 16.90 20.98
CA LEU A 136 -0.30 17.29 19.82
C LEU A 136 1.20 17.35 20.15
N ARG A 137 1.56 17.78 21.34
CA ARG A 137 2.95 17.75 21.81
C ARG A 137 3.44 16.31 22.01
N LYS A 138 2.63 15.42 22.61
CA LYS A 138 2.94 14.00 22.80
C LYS A 138 3.13 13.25 21.48
N VAL A 139 2.33 13.53 20.46
CA VAL A 139 2.52 12.93 19.13
C VAL A 139 3.67 13.58 18.33
N GLY A 140 4.47 14.44 18.96
CA GLY A 140 5.68 15.01 18.38
C GLY A 140 5.40 16.08 17.30
N MET A 141 4.29 16.82 17.42
CA MET A 141 4.03 17.94 16.50
C MET A 141 4.95 19.14 16.82
N PRO A 142 5.61 19.75 15.83
CA PRO A 142 6.41 20.95 16.04
C PRO A 142 5.49 22.13 16.38
N ARG A 143 5.79 22.92 17.42
CA ARG A 143 5.03 24.12 17.82
C ARG A 143 3.52 23.87 17.94
N PRO A 144 3.08 22.93 18.80
CA PRO A 144 1.68 22.52 18.91
C PRO A 144 0.72 23.68 19.22
N GLU A 145 1.18 24.70 19.94
CA GLU A 145 0.43 25.93 20.26
C GLU A 145 0.05 26.74 19.00
N LYS A 146 0.83 26.64 17.94
CA LYS A 146 0.55 27.27 16.65
C LYS A 146 -0.29 26.36 15.78
N ILE A 147 0.12 25.09 15.64
CA ILE A 147 -0.52 24.09 14.77
C ILE A 147 -1.98 23.84 15.13
N VAL A 148 -2.33 23.93 16.41
CA VAL A 148 -3.73 23.83 16.87
C VAL A 148 -4.66 24.85 16.18
N ASN A 149 -4.13 25.95 15.66
CA ASN A 149 -4.85 26.98 14.91
C ASN A 149 -4.79 26.81 13.38
N ASP A 150 -3.94 25.92 12.88
CA ASP A 150 -3.77 25.68 11.46
C ASP A 150 -4.88 24.76 10.91
N TYR A 151 -4.95 24.65 9.58
CA TYR A 151 -5.88 23.79 8.85
C TYR A 151 -5.14 22.58 8.24
N PRO A 152 -5.82 21.47 7.93
CA PRO A 152 -5.19 20.27 7.38
C PRO A 152 -4.32 20.50 6.13
N HIS A 153 -4.74 21.37 5.23
CA HIS A 153 -4.00 21.66 3.99
C HIS A 153 -2.63 22.36 4.22
N GLN A 154 -2.39 22.89 5.41
CA GLN A 154 -1.12 23.52 5.80
C GLN A 154 -0.11 22.54 6.37
N LEU A 155 -0.49 21.25 6.54
CA LEU A 155 0.31 20.20 7.14
C LEU A 155 0.86 19.22 6.09
N SER A 156 2.05 18.68 6.33
CA SER A 156 2.60 17.56 5.54
C SER A 156 1.82 16.25 5.80
N GLY A 157 2.02 15.21 4.97
CA GLY A 157 1.39 13.90 5.13
C GLY A 157 1.64 13.29 6.51
N GLY A 158 2.88 13.20 6.95
CA GLY A 158 3.23 12.68 8.28
C GLY A 158 2.67 13.52 9.43
N MET A 159 2.57 14.85 9.27
CA MET A 159 1.93 15.71 10.28
C MET A 159 0.42 15.45 10.36
N ARG A 160 -0.28 15.27 9.24
CA ARG A 160 -1.71 14.91 9.22
C ARG A 160 -1.94 13.56 9.90
N GLN A 161 -1.06 12.59 9.65
CA GLN A 161 -1.12 11.29 10.30
C GLN A 161 -0.99 11.41 11.83
N ARG A 162 -0.04 12.21 12.33
CA ARG A 162 0.10 12.50 13.77
C ARG A 162 -1.16 13.16 14.36
N VAL A 163 -1.81 14.04 13.60
CA VAL A 163 -3.11 14.63 14.02
C VAL A 163 -4.19 13.57 14.13
N MET A 164 -4.30 12.65 13.17
CA MET A 164 -5.29 11.56 13.25
C MET A 164 -5.02 10.63 14.44
N ILE A 165 -3.77 10.32 14.74
CA ILE A 165 -3.40 9.55 15.94
C ILE A 165 -3.85 10.30 17.20
N ALA A 166 -3.61 11.62 17.26
CA ALA A 166 -4.09 12.44 18.38
C ALA A 166 -5.61 12.42 18.50
N MET A 167 -6.35 12.54 17.39
CA MET A 167 -7.82 12.45 17.39
C MET A 167 -8.32 11.10 17.91
N ALA A 168 -7.69 9.99 17.48
CA ALA A 168 -8.08 8.64 17.89
C ALA A 168 -7.81 8.38 19.37
N LEU A 169 -6.79 9.02 19.97
CA LEU A 169 -6.34 8.76 21.35
C LEU A 169 -6.78 9.82 22.38
N ILE A 170 -7.44 10.90 21.97
CA ILE A 170 -7.73 12.05 22.87
C ILE A 170 -8.59 11.68 24.09
N CYS A 171 -9.42 10.65 23.98
CA CYS A 171 -10.23 10.12 25.08
C CYS A 171 -9.56 8.95 25.83
N SER A 172 -8.32 8.58 25.51
CA SER A 172 -7.59 7.42 26.07
C SER A 172 -8.41 6.12 25.95
N PRO A 173 -8.76 5.70 24.71
CA PRO A 173 -9.61 4.53 24.49
C PRO A 173 -8.93 3.24 24.95
N SER A 174 -9.72 2.23 25.34
CA SER A 174 -9.21 0.90 25.68
C SER A 174 -8.82 0.06 24.47
N LEU A 175 -9.36 0.38 23.27
CA LEU A 175 -9.03 -0.23 22.01
C LEU A 175 -8.73 0.84 20.95
N LEU A 176 -7.62 0.70 20.25
CA LEU A 176 -7.25 1.46 19.06
C LEU A 176 -7.28 0.55 17.84
N ILE A 177 -8.03 0.91 16.81
CA ILE A 177 -7.98 0.27 15.50
C ILE A 177 -7.16 1.17 14.58
N ALA A 178 -6.03 0.70 14.10
CA ALA A 178 -5.17 1.42 13.17
C ALA A 178 -5.26 0.77 11.79
N ASP A 179 -6.09 1.34 10.91
CA ASP A 179 -6.33 0.82 9.57
C ASP A 179 -5.31 1.41 8.59
N GLU A 180 -4.30 0.63 8.26
CA GLU A 180 -3.17 1.00 7.41
C GLU A 180 -2.54 2.36 7.77
N PRO A 181 -2.10 2.54 9.03
CA PRO A 181 -1.71 3.87 9.54
C PRO A 181 -0.46 4.46 8.90
N THR A 182 0.23 3.71 8.07
CA THR A 182 1.51 4.11 7.44
C THR A 182 1.48 4.09 5.92
N THR A 183 0.32 3.82 5.31
CA THR A 183 0.16 3.84 3.85
C THR A 183 0.54 5.21 3.28
N ALA A 184 1.29 5.22 2.17
CA ALA A 184 1.83 6.40 1.50
C ALA A 184 2.84 7.24 2.32
N LEU A 185 3.45 6.66 3.36
CA LEU A 185 4.57 7.27 4.09
C LEU A 185 5.90 6.60 3.68
N ASP A 186 6.98 7.37 3.73
CA ASP A 186 8.33 6.82 3.57
C ASP A 186 8.74 5.97 4.78
N VAL A 187 9.71 5.07 4.59
CA VAL A 187 10.14 4.09 5.60
C VAL A 187 10.53 4.74 6.94
N THR A 188 11.20 5.91 6.90
CA THR A 188 11.63 6.63 8.11
C THR A 188 10.41 7.16 8.87
N THR A 189 9.50 7.83 8.18
CA THR A 189 8.25 8.35 8.76
C THR A 189 7.34 7.21 9.22
N GLN A 190 7.24 6.12 8.44
CA GLN A 190 6.49 4.91 8.81
C GLN A 190 6.98 4.36 10.15
N ARG A 191 8.30 4.17 10.31
CA ARG A 191 8.89 3.71 11.56
C ARG A 191 8.55 4.65 12.73
N GLN A 192 8.71 5.97 12.53
CA GLN A 192 8.39 6.96 13.58
C GLN A 192 6.92 6.91 14.00
N ILE A 193 5.99 6.71 13.07
CA ILE A 193 4.55 6.59 13.37
C ILE A 193 4.25 5.31 14.15
N LEU A 194 4.87 4.20 13.76
CA LEU A 194 4.68 2.92 14.46
C LEU A 194 5.27 2.96 15.88
N ASP A 195 6.49 3.50 16.03
CA ASP A 195 7.13 3.70 17.35
C ASP A 195 6.26 4.61 18.23
N LEU A 196 5.69 5.68 17.67
CA LEU A 196 4.76 6.56 18.37
C LEU A 196 3.49 5.81 18.86
N ILE A 197 2.89 4.95 18.01
CA ILE A 197 1.73 4.14 18.40
C ILE A 197 2.11 3.19 19.54
N ASP A 198 3.29 2.54 19.48
CA ASP A 198 3.79 1.63 20.51
C ASP A 198 4.02 2.35 21.86
N ASP A 199 4.56 3.57 21.84
CA ASP A 199 4.77 4.38 23.04
C ASP A 199 3.45 4.83 23.67
N LEU A 200 2.52 5.31 22.84
CA LEU A 200 1.20 5.75 23.32
C LEU A 200 0.34 4.58 23.80
N LYS A 201 0.46 3.38 23.16
CA LYS A 201 -0.16 2.13 23.64
C LYS A 201 0.23 1.86 25.10
N LYS A 202 1.53 1.94 25.40
CA LYS A 202 2.06 1.70 26.76
C LYS A 202 1.57 2.77 27.75
N GLU A 203 1.59 4.04 27.33
CA GLU A 203 1.19 5.15 28.20
C GLU A 203 -0.30 5.09 28.57
N PHE A 204 -1.17 4.76 27.61
CA PHE A 204 -2.62 4.71 27.79
C PHE A 204 -3.16 3.33 28.14
N ASN A 205 -2.31 2.30 28.19
CA ASN A 205 -2.71 0.89 28.36
C ASN A 205 -3.82 0.45 27.38
N THR A 206 -3.66 0.83 26.12
CA THR A 206 -4.62 0.60 25.03
C THR A 206 -4.28 -0.69 24.29
N ALA A 207 -5.27 -1.54 24.00
CA ALA A 207 -5.10 -2.64 23.05
C ALA A 207 -5.12 -2.11 21.61
N VAL A 208 -4.39 -2.74 20.69
CA VAL A 208 -4.26 -2.27 19.31
C VAL A 208 -4.60 -3.38 18.31
N ILE A 209 -5.48 -3.09 17.36
CA ILE A 209 -5.63 -3.86 16.13
C ILE A 209 -4.89 -3.09 15.03
N LEU A 210 -3.75 -3.62 14.59
CA LEU A 210 -2.96 -3.05 13.51
C LEU A 210 -3.33 -3.74 12.19
N VAL A 211 -4.10 -3.06 11.36
CA VAL A 211 -4.49 -3.54 10.03
C VAL A 211 -3.42 -3.12 9.03
N THR A 212 -2.88 -4.05 8.28
CA THR A 212 -1.91 -3.77 7.21
C THR A 212 -1.90 -4.87 6.15
N HIS A 213 -1.46 -4.53 4.96
CA HIS A 213 -1.12 -5.52 3.92
C HIS A 213 0.38 -5.84 3.92
N ASP A 214 1.19 -5.12 4.68
CA ASP A 214 2.64 -5.29 4.79
C ASP A 214 3.00 -6.16 6.00
N LEU A 215 3.48 -7.37 5.73
CA LEU A 215 3.94 -8.30 6.75
C LEU A 215 5.22 -7.81 7.45
N GLY A 216 6.05 -7.02 6.79
CA GLY A 216 7.25 -6.43 7.39
C GLY A 216 6.92 -5.49 8.54
N VAL A 217 5.77 -4.80 8.45
CA VAL A 217 5.28 -3.88 9.51
C VAL A 217 4.92 -4.63 10.79
N VAL A 218 4.34 -5.83 10.69
CA VAL A 218 3.90 -6.61 11.88
C VAL A 218 5.03 -7.42 12.48
N ALA A 219 6.08 -7.72 11.72
CA ALA A 219 7.23 -8.50 12.19
C ALA A 219 7.91 -7.82 13.39
N GLY A 220 7.91 -8.49 14.55
CA GLY A 220 8.55 -8.02 15.78
C GLY A 220 7.85 -6.83 16.49
N ARG A 221 6.67 -6.38 16.01
CA ARG A 221 5.92 -5.27 16.62
C ARG A 221 4.60 -5.71 17.26
N VAL A 222 4.01 -6.77 16.77
CA VAL A 222 2.73 -7.27 17.29
C VAL A 222 2.94 -8.51 18.14
N ASP A 223 2.05 -8.72 19.09
CA ASP A 223 2.08 -9.91 19.95
C ASP A 223 1.62 -11.15 19.16
N ARG A 224 0.52 -11.01 18.42
CA ARG A 224 -0.04 -12.04 17.53
C ARG A 224 -0.39 -11.46 16.17
N VAL A 225 -0.42 -12.34 15.17
CA VAL A 225 -0.86 -12.02 13.80
C VAL A 225 -2.07 -12.87 13.45
N ALA A 226 -3.13 -12.23 12.97
CA ALA A 226 -4.30 -12.85 12.37
C ALA A 226 -4.24 -12.67 10.84
N VAL A 227 -4.13 -13.74 10.10
CA VAL A 227 -4.08 -13.73 8.63
C VAL A 227 -5.49 -13.90 8.08
N MET A 228 -5.91 -12.96 7.25
CA MET A 228 -7.26 -12.91 6.70
C MET A 228 -7.24 -13.14 5.18
N TYR A 229 -8.11 -14.04 4.73
CA TYR A 229 -8.34 -14.32 3.31
C TYR A 229 -9.82 -14.45 3.00
N ALA A 230 -10.29 -13.75 1.97
CA ALA A 230 -11.67 -13.81 1.47
C ALA A 230 -12.75 -13.75 2.59
N GLY A 231 -12.60 -12.82 3.53
CA GLY A 231 -13.57 -12.58 4.59
C GLY A 231 -13.49 -13.52 5.80
N GLN A 232 -12.46 -14.36 5.90
CA GLN A 232 -12.25 -15.30 7.00
C GLN A 232 -10.84 -15.19 7.57
N ILE A 233 -10.67 -15.43 8.88
CA ILE A 233 -9.36 -15.63 9.49
C ILE A 233 -8.93 -17.06 9.20
N VAL A 234 -7.79 -17.21 8.52
CA VAL A 234 -7.28 -18.52 8.09
C VAL A 234 -6.17 -19.04 9.00
N GLU A 235 -5.48 -18.15 9.71
CA GLU A 235 -4.42 -18.51 10.64
C GLU A 235 -4.24 -17.40 11.69
N VAL A 236 -4.00 -17.79 12.95
CA VAL A 236 -3.61 -16.90 14.06
C VAL A 236 -2.49 -17.54 14.83
N ALA A 237 -1.39 -16.83 15.01
CA ALA A 237 -0.26 -17.30 15.82
C ALA A 237 0.51 -16.12 16.44
N SER A 238 1.53 -16.42 17.25
CA SER A 238 2.49 -15.41 17.66
C SER A 238 3.17 -14.77 16.46
N SER A 239 3.64 -13.54 16.60
CA SER A 239 4.39 -12.87 15.52
C SER A 239 5.58 -13.71 15.05
N THR A 240 6.26 -14.42 15.95
CA THR A 240 7.38 -15.30 15.61
C THR A 240 6.93 -16.54 14.82
N ASP A 241 5.88 -17.24 15.31
CA ASP A 241 5.44 -18.51 14.71
C ASP A 241 4.87 -18.31 13.30
N ILE A 242 4.19 -17.21 13.04
CA ILE A 242 3.67 -16.88 11.69
C ILE A 242 4.79 -16.87 10.64
N PHE A 243 5.96 -16.34 10.99
CA PHE A 243 7.09 -16.25 10.05
C PHE A 243 7.94 -17.52 9.99
N ILE A 244 8.11 -18.22 11.12
CA ILE A 244 8.99 -19.40 11.19
C ILE A 244 8.25 -20.67 10.80
N ASN A 245 6.99 -20.83 11.22
CA ASN A 245 6.22 -22.07 11.07
C ASN A 245 4.77 -21.82 10.59
N PRO A 246 4.56 -21.09 9.48
CA PRO A 246 3.21 -20.86 8.95
C PRO A 246 2.55 -22.18 8.54
N GLN A 247 1.29 -22.36 8.91
CA GLN A 247 0.55 -23.62 8.69
C GLN A 247 -0.38 -23.54 7.48
N HIS A 248 -1.09 -22.41 7.32
CA HIS A 248 -2.00 -22.26 6.19
C HIS A 248 -1.24 -21.98 4.90
N GLN A 249 -1.60 -22.64 3.80
CA GLN A 249 -0.88 -22.49 2.53
C GLN A 249 -0.91 -21.05 1.98
N TYR A 250 -1.96 -20.29 2.27
CA TYR A 250 -2.01 -18.86 1.93
C TYR A 250 -0.96 -18.05 2.70
N THR A 251 -0.85 -18.25 4.02
CA THR A 251 0.17 -17.56 4.85
C THR A 251 1.57 -17.86 4.34
N ARG A 252 1.86 -19.13 4.03
CA ARG A 252 3.14 -19.56 3.44
C ARG A 252 3.42 -18.86 2.12
N SER A 253 2.41 -18.83 1.25
CA SER A 253 2.50 -18.19 -0.06
C SER A 253 2.71 -16.67 0.06
N LEU A 254 2.04 -16.03 1.02
CA LEU A 254 2.15 -14.60 1.27
C LEU A 254 3.56 -14.23 1.78
N ILE A 255 4.12 -15.02 2.70
CA ILE A 255 5.49 -14.84 3.21
C ILE A 255 6.51 -15.09 2.09
N ALA A 256 6.33 -16.16 1.29
CA ALA A 256 7.25 -16.49 0.20
C ALA A 256 7.28 -15.41 -0.91
N ALA A 257 6.22 -14.60 -1.04
CA ALA A 257 6.14 -13.51 -2.01
C ALA A 257 6.89 -12.24 -1.57
N LEU A 258 7.36 -12.18 -0.30
CA LEU A 258 8.13 -11.04 0.20
C LEU A 258 9.50 -10.95 -0.49
N PRO A 259 9.92 -9.78 -0.99
CA PRO A 259 11.25 -9.60 -1.59
C PRO A 259 12.41 -9.91 -0.63
N GLU A 260 12.22 -9.69 0.68
CA GLU A 260 13.19 -9.98 1.74
C GLU A 260 13.51 -11.47 1.87
N GLN A 261 12.56 -12.32 1.53
CA GLN A 261 12.71 -13.78 1.59
C GLN A 261 13.51 -14.35 0.40
N THR A 262 13.86 -13.50 -0.57
CA THR A 262 14.67 -13.89 -1.71
C THR A 262 16.15 -13.67 -1.39
N THR A 263 16.90 -14.77 -1.25
CA THR A 263 18.34 -14.75 -0.95
C THR A 263 19.17 -14.39 -2.17
N ASP A 264 18.80 -14.89 -3.35
CA ASP A 264 19.42 -14.53 -4.63
C ASP A 264 18.48 -13.57 -5.41
N THR A 265 18.90 -12.33 -5.58
CA THR A 265 18.14 -11.32 -6.32
C THR A 265 17.97 -11.65 -7.81
N ARG A 266 18.65 -12.68 -8.32
CA ARG A 266 18.50 -13.16 -9.68
C ARG A 266 17.30 -14.07 -9.87
N GLU A 267 16.79 -14.69 -8.79
CA GLU A 267 15.59 -15.53 -8.86
C GLU A 267 14.32 -14.70 -9.01
N GLU A 268 13.29 -15.27 -9.64
CA GLU A 268 11.96 -14.67 -9.62
C GLU A 268 11.35 -14.70 -8.20
N LEU A 269 10.63 -13.64 -7.84
CA LEU A 269 9.81 -13.64 -6.62
C LEU A 269 8.73 -14.71 -6.74
N TYR A 270 8.43 -15.38 -5.63
CA TYR A 270 7.27 -16.24 -5.59
C TYR A 270 6.00 -15.43 -5.82
N THR A 271 5.12 -15.92 -6.68
CA THR A 271 3.84 -15.29 -6.97
C THR A 271 2.70 -16.24 -6.63
N ILE A 272 1.68 -15.74 -5.95
CA ILE A 272 0.47 -16.50 -5.69
C ILE A 272 -0.33 -16.59 -7.00
N PRO A 273 -0.60 -17.80 -7.54
CA PRO A 273 -1.28 -17.94 -8.82
C PRO A 273 -2.75 -17.51 -8.75
N GLY A 274 -3.32 -17.13 -9.88
CA GLY A 274 -4.74 -16.81 -10.02
C GLY A 274 -5.18 -15.52 -9.31
N MET A 275 -6.49 -15.34 -9.23
CA MET A 275 -7.13 -14.18 -8.60
C MET A 275 -7.86 -14.59 -7.32
N PRO A 276 -8.02 -13.69 -6.32
CA PRO A 276 -8.92 -13.93 -5.19
C PRO A 276 -10.35 -14.27 -5.68
N PRO A 277 -11.10 -15.07 -4.91
CA PRO A 277 -12.45 -15.46 -5.29
C PRO A 277 -13.39 -14.24 -5.30
N ASP A 278 -14.41 -14.27 -6.16
CA ASP A 278 -15.45 -13.25 -6.18
C ASP A 278 -16.36 -13.41 -4.96
N LEU A 279 -16.37 -12.41 -4.08
CA LEU A 279 -17.17 -12.40 -2.87
C LEU A 279 -18.68 -12.17 -3.10
N ARG A 280 -19.11 -12.05 -4.34
CA ARG A 280 -20.52 -12.06 -4.76
C ARG A 280 -21.06 -13.49 -4.86
N GLU A 281 -20.17 -14.46 -5.08
CA GLU A 281 -20.53 -15.87 -5.21
C GLU A 281 -20.40 -16.60 -3.87
N LYS A 282 -21.23 -17.63 -3.70
CA LYS A 282 -21.12 -18.49 -2.53
C LYS A 282 -19.88 -19.38 -2.69
N ILE A 283 -18.89 -19.18 -1.84
CA ILE A 283 -17.70 -20.01 -1.82
C ILE A 283 -17.98 -21.27 -1.01
N VAL A 284 -17.77 -22.43 -1.64
CA VAL A 284 -17.86 -23.76 -1.01
C VAL A 284 -16.45 -24.28 -0.81
N GLY A 285 -16.17 -24.85 0.36
CA GLY A 285 -14.84 -25.36 0.70
C GLY A 285 -13.86 -24.24 1.09
N CYS A 286 -12.58 -24.56 1.05
CA CYS A 286 -11.50 -23.63 1.35
C CYS A 286 -11.45 -22.52 0.30
N ALA A 287 -11.58 -21.28 0.71
CA ALA A 287 -11.56 -20.12 -0.20
C ALA A 287 -10.26 -20.00 -1.00
N PHE A 288 -9.15 -20.53 -0.48
CA PHE A 288 -7.85 -20.53 -1.15
C PHE A 288 -7.64 -21.72 -2.10
N ALA A 289 -8.56 -22.70 -2.16
CA ALA A 289 -8.38 -23.95 -2.92
C ALA A 289 -7.99 -23.74 -4.38
N THR A 290 -8.58 -22.78 -5.08
CA THR A 290 -8.30 -22.49 -6.50
C THR A 290 -6.89 -21.93 -6.76
N ARG A 291 -6.24 -21.41 -5.72
CA ARG A 291 -4.88 -20.82 -5.77
C ARG A 291 -3.84 -21.65 -5.01
N CYS A 292 -4.29 -22.67 -4.30
CA CYS A 292 -3.46 -23.47 -3.41
C CYS A 292 -2.65 -24.53 -4.18
N PRO A 293 -1.30 -24.56 -4.05
CA PRO A 293 -0.49 -25.57 -4.73
C PRO A 293 -0.69 -26.99 -4.17
N LEU A 294 -1.29 -27.14 -2.99
CA LEU A 294 -1.57 -28.42 -2.32
C LEU A 294 -3.08 -28.73 -2.24
N ALA A 295 -3.90 -28.07 -3.06
CA ALA A 295 -5.33 -28.32 -3.06
C ALA A 295 -5.66 -29.76 -3.45
N THR A 296 -6.57 -30.38 -2.70
CA THR A 296 -7.15 -31.68 -2.97
C THR A 296 -8.65 -31.56 -3.06
N GLU A 297 -9.36 -32.65 -3.40
CA GLU A 297 -10.81 -32.66 -3.58
C GLU A 297 -11.56 -32.22 -2.31
N ILE A 298 -11.09 -32.61 -1.14
CA ILE A 298 -11.70 -32.19 0.13
C ILE A 298 -11.69 -30.67 0.31
N CYS A 299 -10.64 -29.99 -0.20
CA CYS A 299 -10.53 -28.54 -0.10
C CYS A 299 -11.61 -27.80 -0.91
N THR A 300 -12.15 -28.43 -1.96
CA THR A 300 -13.21 -27.85 -2.79
C THR A 300 -14.61 -28.20 -2.31
N GLN A 301 -14.74 -29.28 -1.54
CA GLN A 301 -16.04 -29.81 -1.10
C GLN A 301 -16.43 -29.40 0.31
N SER A 302 -15.45 -29.19 1.21
CA SER A 302 -15.69 -28.95 2.63
C SER A 302 -14.89 -27.74 3.14
N ASN A 303 -15.51 -26.97 4.04
CA ASN A 303 -14.80 -25.90 4.76
C ASN A 303 -13.87 -26.53 5.81
N PRO A 304 -12.58 -26.13 5.85
CA PRO A 304 -11.70 -26.58 6.92
C PRO A 304 -12.13 -25.98 8.26
N HIS A 305 -12.14 -26.80 9.30
CA HIS A 305 -12.38 -26.34 10.66
C HIS A 305 -11.12 -25.72 11.25
N MET A 306 -11.29 -24.84 12.23
CA MET A 306 -10.18 -24.26 12.98
C MET A 306 -9.54 -25.36 13.83
N VAL A 307 -8.24 -25.58 13.64
CA VAL A 307 -7.42 -26.56 14.36
C VAL A 307 -6.38 -25.82 15.18
N THR A 308 -6.24 -26.19 16.44
CA THR A 308 -5.18 -25.69 17.33
C THR A 308 -4.00 -26.65 17.27
N LEU A 309 -2.81 -26.15 16.94
CA LEU A 309 -1.58 -26.93 17.10
C LEU A 309 -1.28 -27.12 18.57
N GLY A 310 -0.87 -28.34 18.94
CA GLY A 310 -0.34 -28.60 20.26
C GLY A 310 0.86 -27.71 20.57
N ARG A 311 1.03 -27.40 21.85
CA ARG A 311 2.08 -26.54 22.42
C ARG A 311 3.42 -26.75 21.73
N THR A 312 3.94 -25.76 21.02
CA THR A 312 5.37 -25.69 20.69
C THR A 312 6.07 -25.05 21.90
N ASP A 313 7.14 -25.68 22.40
CA ASP A 313 7.91 -25.24 23.60
C ASP A 313 8.73 -23.96 23.38
N ALA A 314 8.41 -23.16 22.36
CA ALA A 314 9.06 -21.88 22.15
C ALA A 314 8.51 -20.84 23.16
N PRO A 315 9.35 -20.22 24.00
CA PRO A 315 8.88 -19.22 24.96
C PRO A 315 8.38 -17.97 24.21
N SER A 316 7.08 -17.69 24.34
CA SER A 316 6.57 -16.36 24.01
C SER A 316 7.14 -15.34 25.02
N ALA A 317 7.37 -14.10 24.58
CA ALA A 317 7.94 -13.05 25.43
C ALA A 317 7.17 -12.81 26.75
N ASN A 318 5.93 -13.32 26.87
CA ASN A 318 5.04 -13.14 28.02
C ASN A 318 4.64 -14.46 28.73
N ASN A 319 5.38 -15.56 28.57
CA ASN A 319 5.17 -16.84 29.27
C ASN A 319 3.76 -17.47 29.12
N GLU A 320 2.88 -17.01 28.24
CA GLU A 320 1.60 -17.65 27.94
C GLU A 320 1.68 -18.45 26.62
N PRO A 321 1.08 -19.66 26.57
CA PRO A 321 1.07 -20.45 25.34
C PRO A 321 0.25 -19.71 24.27
N ALA A 322 0.92 -19.14 23.28
CA ALA A 322 0.25 -18.62 22.11
C ALA A 322 -0.38 -19.82 21.37
N ASN A 323 -1.71 -19.91 21.38
CA ASN A 323 -2.43 -20.92 20.62
C ASN A 323 -2.23 -20.63 19.14
N HIS A 324 -1.40 -21.41 18.46
CA HIS A 324 -1.30 -21.38 17.00
C HIS A 324 -2.52 -22.10 16.42
N VAL A 325 -3.40 -21.38 15.75
CA VAL A 325 -4.62 -21.92 15.15
C VAL A 325 -4.65 -21.66 13.65
N HIS A 326 -5.16 -22.62 12.89
CA HIS A 326 -5.27 -22.52 11.43
C HIS A 326 -6.50 -23.25 10.89
N THR A 327 -6.94 -22.87 9.67
CA THR A 327 -8.04 -23.52 8.94
C THR A 327 -7.50 -24.14 7.65
N CYS A 328 -6.72 -25.23 7.75
CA CYS A 328 -6.13 -25.88 6.59
C CYS A 328 -6.18 -27.42 6.73
N PHE A 329 -6.61 -28.13 5.66
CA PHE A 329 -6.57 -29.60 5.62
C PHE A 329 -5.15 -30.15 5.43
N HIS A 330 -4.26 -29.33 4.84
CA HIS A 330 -2.86 -29.69 4.54
C HIS A 330 -1.92 -28.66 5.19
N PRO A 331 -1.83 -28.63 6.53
CA PRO A 331 -0.98 -27.69 7.22
C PRO A 331 0.49 -27.95 6.92
N ALA A 332 1.32 -26.92 6.98
CA ALA A 332 2.73 -26.97 6.62
C ALA A 332 2.95 -27.48 5.16
N GLY A 333 3.95 -28.27 4.89
CA GLY A 333 4.19 -28.86 3.58
C GLY A 333 5.59 -28.58 3.03
N PRO A 334 5.95 -29.09 1.83
CA PRO A 334 7.26 -28.89 1.25
C PRO A 334 7.51 -27.41 0.93
N PRO A 335 8.78 -26.98 0.79
CA PRO A 335 9.12 -25.65 0.33
C PRO A 335 8.39 -25.30 -0.96
N LEU A 336 7.90 -24.04 -1.04
CA LEU A 336 7.24 -23.56 -2.26
C LEU A 336 8.27 -23.44 -3.38
N LYS A 337 7.96 -24.01 -4.54
CA LYS A 337 8.86 -23.98 -5.70
C LYS A 337 8.89 -22.56 -6.29
N ARG A 338 10.07 -21.97 -6.36
CA ARG A 338 10.36 -20.76 -7.14
C ARG A 338 10.78 -21.18 -8.56
N ARG A 339 10.50 -20.34 -9.53
CA ARG A 339 11.09 -20.50 -10.86
C ARG A 339 12.55 -20.05 -10.79
N HIS A 340 13.47 -20.92 -11.21
CA HIS A 340 14.90 -20.63 -11.23
C HIS A 340 15.33 -20.01 -12.58
N ASP A 341 14.59 -19.04 -13.09
CA ASP A 341 15.08 -18.23 -14.21
C ASP A 341 16.05 -17.20 -13.65
N LEU A 342 17.32 -17.60 -13.55
CA LEU A 342 18.37 -16.73 -13.04
C LEU A 342 18.64 -15.60 -14.03
N ARG A 343 18.52 -14.38 -13.57
CA ARG A 343 18.98 -13.21 -14.31
C ARG A 343 20.49 -13.34 -14.53
N PRO A 344 21.00 -13.24 -15.76
CA PRO A 344 22.44 -13.25 -16.00
C PRO A 344 23.09 -12.07 -15.28
N GLU A 345 24.26 -12.29 -14.71
CA GLU A 345 25.10 -11.22 -14.19
C GLU A 345 25.53 -10.32 -15.35
N ARG A 346 25.29 -9.01 -15.24
CA ARG A 346 25.55 -8.06 -16.32
C ARG A 346 26.83 -7.28 -16.02
N ASP A 347 27.77 -7.32 -16.95
CA ASP A 347 28.89 -6.38 -16.95
C ASP A 347 28.48 -5.08 -17.65
N LEU A 348 28.08 -4.10 -16.85
CA LEU A 348 27.62 -2.79 -17.34
C LEU A 348 28.76 -1.94 -17.91
N SER A 349 30.02 -2.28 -17.64
CA SER A 349 31.19 -1.47 -18.06
C SER A 349 31.35 -1.35 -19.57
N SER A 350 30.80 -2.31 -20.33
CA SER A 350 30.87 -2.38 -21.80
C SER A 350 29.62 -1.82 -22.50
N HIS A 351 28.57 -1.45 -21.73
CA HIS A 351 27.29 -0.99 -22.29
C HIS A 351 27.31 0.51 -22.60
N PRO A 352 26.64 0.97 -23.68
CA PRO A 352 26.54 2.41 -23.98
C PRO A 352 25.71 3.14 -22.94
N VAL A 353 26.04 4.42 -22.71
CA VAL A 353 25.28 5.31 -21.83
C VAL A 353 24.00 5.76 -22.55
N VAL A 354 22.84 5.42 -22.01
CA VAL A 354 21.52 5.82 -22.52
C VAL A 354 21.09 7.17 -21.92
N CYS A 355 21.37 7.39 -20.64
CA CYS A 355 21.05 8.65 -19.96
C CYS A 355 22.25 9.12 -19.16
N SER A 356 22.64 10.39 -19.34
CA SER A 356 23.67 11.05 -18.54
C SER A 356 23.10 12.31 -17.92
N VAL A 357 23.21 12.43 -16.60
CA VAL A 357 22.77 13.58 -15.81
C VAL A 357 24.03 14.23 -15.23
N GLN A 358 24.21 15.55 -15.43
CA GLN A 358 25.40 16.27 -14.98
C GLN A 358 25.00 17.56 -14.26
N ASP A 359 25.42 17.66 -12.99
CA ASP A 359 25.22 18.81 -12.10
C ASP A 359 23.79 19.40 -12.17
N LEU A 360 22.81 18.48 -12.13
CA LEU A 360 21.40 18.83 -12.33
C LEU A 360 20.83 19.57 -11.13
N HIS A 361 20.23 20.73 -11.39
CA HIS A 361 19.50 21.51 -10.40
C HIS A 361 18.07 21.78 -10.84
N LYS A 362 17.14 21.68 -9.89
CA LYS A 362 15.74 22.09 -10.07
C LYS A 362 15.24 22.86 -8.87
N ASN A 363 14.85 24.12 -9.11
CA ASN A 363 14.32 25.02 -8.10
C ASN A 363 12.89 25.43 -8.46
N TYR A 364 12.03 25.51 -7.45
CA TYR A 364 10.67 26.03 -7.58
C TYR A 364 10.52 27.35 -6.82
N PRO A 365 9.80 28.36 -7.37
CA PRO A 365 9.57 29.59 -6.65
C PRO A 365 8.67 29.36 -5.43
N ALA A 366 9.12 29.73 -4.25
CA ALA A 366 8.31 29.75 -3.04
C ALA A 366 7.46 31.04 -3.03
N MET A 367 6.13 30.88 -3.01
CA MET A 367 5.17 31.99 -3.06
C MET A 367 4.60 32.28 -1.67
N SER A 368 4.35 33.58 -1.38
CA SER A 368 3.68 33.97 -0.11
C SER A 368 2.22 33.49 -0.07
N SER A 369 1.72 33.22 1.14
CA SER A 369 0.32 32.80 1.38
C SER A 369 -0.71 33.96 1.36
N GLY A 370 -0.32 35.20 1.00
CA GLY A 370 -1.21 36.35 0.95
C GLY A 370 -2.08 36.41 -0.31
N VAL A 371 -3.07 37.33 -0.31
CA VAL A 371 -3.94 37.61 -1.47
C VAL A 371 -3.12 38.01 -2.70
N ILE A 372 -2.03 38.72 -2.50
CA ILE A 372 -1.03 39.04 -3.54
C ILE A 372 0.10 38.02 -3.38
N ARG A 373 0.17 37.04 -4.29
CA ARG A 373 1.25 36.07 -4.33
C ARG A 373 2.56 36.74 -4.75
N ARG A 374 3.50 36.85 -3.81
CA ARG A 374 4.86 37.33 -4.08
C ARG A 374 5.85 36.20 -3.88
N GLN A 375 6.86 36.14 -4.72
CA GLN A 375 7.94 35.18 -4.52
C GLN A 375 8.76 35.60 -3.29
N ILE A 376 8.86 34.68 -2.32
CA ILE A 376 9.57 34.88 -1.03
C ILE A 376 10.88 34.10 -0.96
N GLY A 377 11.15 33.23 -1.93
CA GLY A 377 12.35 32.39 -1.96
C GLY A 377 12.29 31.30 -3.02
N TRP A 378 13.16 30.33 -2.88
CA TRP A 378 13.26 29.16 -3.74
C TRP A 378 13.21 27.87 -2.92
N VAL A 379 12.46 26.89 -3.38
CA VAL A 379 12.53 25.50 -2.89
C VAL A 379 13.49 24.76 -3.82
N ARG A 380 14.62 24.32 -3.30
CA ARG A 380 15.61 23.52 -4.04
C ARG A 380 15.17 22.07 -4.00
N ALA A 381 14.58 21.59 -5.07
CA ALA A 381 14.05 20.22 -5.14
C ALA A 381 15.11 19.20 -5.61
N VAL A 382 16.07 19.63 -6.44
CA VAL A 382 17.23 18.85 -6.86
C VAL A 382 18.44 19.77 -6.82
N SER A 383 19.55 19.30 -6.24
CA SER A 383 20.74 20.14 -6.02
C SER A 383 22.03 19.38 -6.38
N GLY A 384 22.52 19.58 -7.61
CA GLY A 384 23.84 19.11 -8.06
C GLY A 384 23.92 17.57 -8.25
N VAL A 385 22.88 16.95 -8.82
CA VAL A 385 22.85 15.48 -9.03
C VAL A 385 23.54 15.11 -10.33
N SER A 386 24.44 14.10 -10.27
CA SER A 386 25.17 13.58 -11.45
C SER A 386 25.25 12.06 -11.41
N PHE A 387 24.89 11.41 -12.53
CA PHE A 387 25.03 9.96 -12.74
C PHE A 387 24.82 9.59 -14.21
N ASP A 388 25.28 8.39 -14.57
CA ASP A 388 25.03 7.78 -15.87
C ASP A 388 24.19 6.50 -15.71
N VAL A 389 23.35 6.22 -16.71
CA VAL A 389 22.54 4.98 -16.82
C VAL A 389 22.91 4.27 -18.11
N TYR A 390 23.23 3.00 -18.00
CA TYR A 390 23.69 2.19 -19.12
C TYR A 390 22.54 1.41 -19.77
N GLU A 391 22.71 1.02 -21.03
CA GLU A 391 21.70 0.26 -21.77
C GLU A 391 21.39 -1.08 -21.10
N GLY A 392 20.10 -1.37 -20.94
CA GLY A 392 19.61 -2.57 -20.26
C GLY A 392 19.75 -2.57 -18.74
N GLU A 393 20.34 -1.51 -18.14
CA GLU A 393 20.47 -1.35 -16.68
C GLU A 393 19.14 -1.03 -16.00
N THR A 394 19.00 -1.46 -14.75
CA THR A 394 18.07 -0.85 -13.81
C THR A 394 18.84 -0.05 -12.76
N LEU A 395 18.79 1.29 -12.83
CA LEU A 395 19.29 2.17 -11.78
C LEU A 395 18.19 2.44 -10.75
N GLY A 396 18.37 1.95 -9.52
CA GLY A 396 17.48 2.26 -8.41
C GLY A 396 17.77 3.62 -7.80
N ILE A 397 16.75 4.43 -7.55
CA ILE A 397 16.88 5.71 -6.83
C ILE A 397 16.04 5.63 -5.55
N VAL A 398 16.71 5.72 -4.40
CA VAL A 398 16.07 5.67 -3.08
C VAL A 398 16.31 6.94 -2.30
N GLY A 399 15.45 7.24 -1.33
CA GLY A 399 15.57 8.39 -0.44
C GLY A 399 14.25 8.72 0.25
N GLU A 400 14.28 9.60 1.23
CA GLU A 400 13.10 10.03 1.98
C GLU A 400 12.05 10.73 1.09
N SER A 401 10.81 10.79 1.58
CA SER A 401 9.77 11.54 0.88
C SER A 401 10.13 13.03 0.83
N GLY A 402 9.98 13.64 -0.36
CA GLY A 402 10.31 15.05 -0.56
C GLY A 402 11.78 15.37 -0.88
N CYS A 403 12.70 14.36 -0.92
CA CYS A 403 14.10 14.60 -1.30
C CYS A 403 14.32 14.86 -2.82
N GLY A 404 13.25 14.91 -3.62
CA GLY A 404 13.32 15.31 -5.03
C GLY A 404 13.30 14.18 -6.06
N LYS A 405 13.14 12.89 -5.69
CA LYS A 405 13.15 11.74 -6.62
C LYS A 405 12.18 11.89 -7.81
N SER A 406 10.91 12.15 -7.52
CA SER A 406 9.88 12.32 -8.57
C SER A 406 10.16 13.57 -9.44
N THR A 407 10.70 14.62 -8.84
CA THR A 407 11.13 15.82 -9.58
C THR A 407 12.27 15.48 -10.54
N LEU A 408 13.27 14.72 -10.08
CA LEU A 408 14.37 14.23 -10.92
C LEU A 408 13.82 13.40 -12.10
N GLY A 409 12.90 12.46 -11.84
CA GLY A 409 12.24 11.66 -12.89
C GLY A 409 11.52 12.52 -13.94
N ARG A 410 10.79 13.56 -13.52
CA ARG A 410 10.09 14.50 -14.43
C ARG A 410 11.05 15.33 -15.26
N VAL A 411 12.19 15.71 -14.71
CA VAL A 411 13.22 16.45 -15.48
C VAL A 411 13.87 15.54 -16.52
N ILE A 412 14.22 14.29 -16.16
CA ILE A 412 14.81 13.30 -17.09
C ILE A 412 13.87 13.00 -18.26
N THR A 413 12.57 12.91 -17.99
CA THR A 413 11.55 12.66 -19.02
C THR A 413 11.12 13.92 -19.78
N ALA A 414 11.79 15.06 -19.53
CA ALA A 414 11.48 16.36 -20.12
C ALA A 414 10.03 16.86 -19.89
N LEU A 415 9.36 16.35 -18.86
CA LEU A 415 8.05 16.87 -18.40
C LEU A 415 8.22 18.20 -17.67
N GLU A 416 9.40 18.42 -17.06
CA GLU A 416 9.76 19.68 -16.43
C GLU A 416 11.17 20.14 -16.88
N PRO A 417 11.39 21.46 -17.11
CA PRO A 417 12.71 21.94 -17.46
C PRO A 417 13.64 21.94 -16.23
N ALA A 418 14.92 21.65 -16.44
CA ALA A 418 15.97 21.90 -15.45
C ALA A 418 16.13 23.40 -15.15
N THR A 419 16.60 23.74 -13.95
CA THR A 419 17.02 25.12 -13.62
C THR A 419 18.45 25.36 -14.11
N SER A 420 19.33 24.39 -13.91
CA SER A 420 20.72 24.37 -14.45
C SER A 420 21.22 22.93 -14.48
N GLY A 421 22.39 22.71 -15.06
CA GLY A 421 22.94 21.40 -15.37
C GLY A 421 22.41 20.86 -16.69
N SER A 422 22.72 19.61 -17.02
CA SER A 422 22.31 18.98 -18.28
C SER A 422 21.79 17.55 -18.07
N VAL A 423 20.87 17.16 -18.94
CA VAL A 423 20.41 15.77 -19.09
C VAL A 423 20.55 15.40 -20.56
N CYS A 424 21.36 14.38 -20.83
CA CYS A 424 21.57 13.87 -22.16
C CYS A 424 20.93 12.49 -22.32
N ILE A 425 20.11 12.29 -23.34
CA ILE A 425 19.53 11.01 -23.72
C ILE A 425 20.13 10.58 -25.06
N ASN A 426 20.75 9.40 -25.09
CA ASN A 426 21.49 8.90 -26.26
C ASN A 426 22.46 9.96 -26.83
N GLY A 427 23.19 10.66 -25.95
CA GLY A 427 24.19 11.69 -26.28
C GLY A 427 23.62 13.05 -26.69
N LYS A 428 22.29 13.27 -26.63
CA LYS A 428 21.64 14.56 -26.96
C LYS A 428 21.09 15.24 -25.71
N ASP A 429 21.48 16.50 -25.50
CA ASP A 429 20.97 17.33 -24.41
C ASP A 429 19.50 17.70 -24.65
N ILE A 430 18.64 17.34 -23.68
CA ILE A 430 17.19 17.58 -23.76
C ILE A 430 16.83 19.07 -23.72
N ALA A 431 17.67 19.91 -23.09
CA ALA A 431 17.43 21.35 -22.99
C ALA A 431 17.63 22.07 -24.35
N GLN A 432 18.54 21.53 -25.16
CA GLN A 432 18.88 22.09 -26.48
C GLN A 432 18.07 21.48 -27.62
N ALA A 433 17.21 20.47 -27.31
CA ALA A 433 16.45 19.74 -28.30
C ALA A 433 15.42 20.64 -29.02
N SER A 434 15.44 20.61 -30.35
CA SER A 434 14.42 21.21 -31.21
C SER A 434 13.05 20.54 -30.99
N ARG A 435 11.95 21.18 -31.45
CA ARG A 435 10.60 20.62 -31.33
C ARG A 435 10.49 19.21 -31.90
N ARG A 436 11.15 18.92 -33.03
CA ARG A 436 11.16 17.60 -33.67
C ARG A 436 11.93 16.58 -32.84
N GLU A 437 13.08 16.97 -32.31
CA GLU A 437 13.89 16.12 -31.44
C GLU A 437 13.20 15.81 -30.11
N ARG A 438 12.46 16.77 -29.51
CA ARG A 438 11.62 16.54 -28.33
C ARG A 438 10.53 15.49 -28.59
N THR A 439 9.93 15.49 -29.78
CA THR A 439 8.97 14.46 -30.16
C THR A 439 9.61 13.08 -30.18
N LEU A 440 10.82 12.93 -30.73
CA LEU A 440 11.58 11.67 -30.72
C LEU A 440 12.03 11.31 -29.31
N LEU A 441 12.43 12.27 -28.50
CA LEU A 441 12.83 12.06 -27.11
C LEU A 441 11.65 11.48 -26.30
N HIS A 442 10.46 12.07 -26.40
CA HIS A 442 9.26 11.55 -25.74
C HIS A 442 8.82 10.18 -26.27
N ARG A 443 9.29 9.75 -27.44
CA ARG A 443 9.11 8.36 -27.90
C ARG A 443 10.09 7.41 -27.19
N ASN A 444 11.34 7.83 -27.05
CA ASN A 444 12.41 6.98 -26.52
C ASN A 444 12.45 6.91 -24.99
N VAL A 445 11.89 7.92 -24.30
CA VAL A 445 11.86 8.00 -22.84
C VAL A 445 10.42 8.15 -22.38
N GLN A 446 9.97 7.20 -21.57
CA GLN A 446 8.62 7.20 -21.02
C GLN A 446 8.64 7.29 -19.51
N MET A 447 7.53 7.74 -18.93
CA MET A 447 7.35 7.78 -17.47
C MET A 447 6.17 6.93 -17.04
N MET A 448 6.40 6.05 -16.08
CA MET A 448 5.37 5.36 -15.34
C MET A 448 5.15 6.11 -14.03
N PHE A 449 3.95 6.68 -13.87
CA PHE A 449 3.60 7.54 -12.73
C PHE A 449 3.20 6.71 -11.51
N GLN A 450 3.39 7.28 -10.33
CA GLN A 450 3.06 6.70 -9.03
C GLN A 450 1.58 6.29 -8.94
N ASP A 451 0.67 7.17 -9.36
CA ASP A 451 -0.77 6.89 -9.40
C ASP A 451 -1.20 6.58 -10.84
N SER A 452 -1.25 5.28 -11.16
CA SER A 452 -1.67 4.82 -12.48
C SER A 452 -3.12 5.16 -12.79
N TYR A 453 -4.01 5.25 -11.79
CA TYR A 453 -5.40 5.64 -12.00
C TYR A 453 -5.51 7.12 -12.38
N ALA A 454 -4.84 8.00 -11.64
CA ALA A 454 -4.81 9.43 -11.95
C ALA A 454 -4.11 9.76 -13.29
N ALA A 455 -3.22 8.87 -13.74
CA ALA A 455 -2.52 9.02 -15.02
C ALA A 455 -3.36 8.62 -16.24
N MET A 456 -4.56 8.05 -16.05
CA MET A 456 -5.46 7.60 -17.11
C MET A 456 -6.75 8.43 -17.13
N ASP A 457 -7.29 8.73 -18.30
CA ASP A 457 -8.63 9.34 -18.37
C ASP A 457 -9.69 8.26 -18.02
N PRO A 458 -10.44 8.43 -16.92
CA PRO A 458 -11.42 7.42 -16.47
C PRO A 458 -12.61 7.24 -17.43
N ARG A 459 -12.76 8.10 -18.43
CA ARG A 459 -13.82 8.05 -19.46
C ARG A 459 -13.39 7.33 -20.73
N MET A 460 -12.09 7.02 -20.87
CA MET A 460 -11.54 6.25 -21.99
C MET A 460 -11.51 4.77 -21.66
N ARG A 461 -11.74 3.92 -22.65
CA ARG A 461 -11.52 2.47 -22.52
C ARG A 461 -10.02 2.15 -22.62
N VAL A 462 -9.66 0.96 -22.18
CA VAL A 462 -8.24 0.54 -22.18
C VAL A 462 -7.65 0.50 -23.58
N ASP A 463 -8.41 0.06 -24.61
CA ASP A 463 -7.97 0.11 -26.02
C ASP A 463 -7.63 1.53 -26.48
N GLU A 464 -8.43 2.51 -26.09
CA GLU A 464 -8.20 3.93 -26.38
C GLU A 464 -6.98 4.47 -25.63
N ILE A 465 -6.85 4.14 -24.32
CA ILE A 465 -5.71 4.55 -23.46
C ILE A 465 -4.39 4.01 -24.02
N LEU A 466 -4.36 2.73 -24.43
CA LEU A 466 -3.15 2.13 -25.01
C LEU A 466 -2.82 2.70 -26.39
N SER A 467 -3.83 2.96 -27.22
CA SER A 467 -3.64 3.51 -28.57
C SER A 467 -3.28 4.99 -28.59
N GLU A 468 -3.57 5.73 -27.50
CA GLU A 468 -3.37 7.18 -27.39
C GLU A 468 -1.92 7.62 -27.71
N PRO A 469 -0.86 7.02 -27.11
CA PRO A 469 0.52 7.43 -27.38
C PRO A 469 0.89 7.32 -28.86
N LEU A 470 0.50 6.23 -29.52
CA LEU A 470 0.73 6.04 -30.95
C LEU A 470 -0.05 7.07 -31.80
N SER A 471 -1.28 7.40 -31.38
CA SER A 471 -2.12 8.40 -32.06
C SER A 471 -1.52 9.79 -31.99
N ILE A 472 -1.03 10.20 -30.81
CA ILE A 472 -0.36 11.50 -30.59
C ILE A 472 0.91 11.61 -31.44
N GLN A 473 1.69 10.54 -31.51
CA GLN A 473 2.93 10.46 -32.30
C GLN A 473 2.68 10.23 -33.81
N LYS A 474 1.42 10.04 -34.22
CA LYS A 474 1.00 9.74 -35.60
C LYS A 474 1.65 8.48 -36.16
N ILE A 475 1.83 7.46 -35.33
CA ILE A 475 2.42 6.16 -35.70
C ILE A 475 1.27 5.20 -36.04
N GLY A 476 1.37 4.52 -37.20
CA GLY A 476 0.42 3.54 -37.68
C GLY A 476 -0.98 4.09 -37.98
N ASP A 477 -1.83 3.23 -38.49
CA ASP A 477 -3.26 3.47 -38.68
C ASP A 477 -4.08 2.92 -37.49
N ARG A 478 -5.40 3.04 -37.56
CA ARG A 478 -6.29 2.58 -36.49
C ARG A 478 -6.16 1.07 -36.22
N ARG A 479 -5.98 0.27 -37.29
CA ARG A 479 -5.89 -1.18 -37.19
C ARG A 479 -4.58 -1.62 -36.56
N SER A 480 -3.45 -1.10 -37.04
CA SER A 480 -2.12 -1.42 -36.48
C SER A 480 -1.98 -1.00 -35.01
N ARG A 481 -2.64 0.10 -34.60
CA ARG A 481 -2.68 0.51 -33.18
C ARG A 481 -3.50 -0.44 -32.31
N ALA A 482 -4.63 -0.94 -32.84
CA ALA A 482 -5.44 -1.94 -32.14
C ALA A 482 -4.66 -3.26 -31.99
N ASP A 483 -4.04 -3.74 -33.10
CA ASP A 483 -3.20 -4.97 -33.07
C ASP A 483 -2.03 -4.83 -32.07
N ALA A 484 -1.42 -3.65 -31.95
CA ALA A 484 -0.38 -3.38 -30.96
C ALA A 484 -0.92 -3.43 -29.53
N ALA A 485 -2.12 -2.90 -29.28
CA ALA A 485 -2.77 -2.95 -27.97
C ALA A 485 -3.13 -4.39 -27.56
N ASP A 486 -3.69 -5.19 -28.49
CA ASP A 486 -3.99 -6.61 -28.29
C ASP A 486 -2.73 -7.39 -27.90
N ASN A 487 -1.64 -7.23 -28.66
CA ASN A 487 -0.35 -7.90 -28.36
C ASN A 487 0.21 -7.52 -26.98
N LEU A 488 0.01 -6.28 -26.55
CA LEU A 488 0.55 -5.82 -25.27
C LEU A 488 -0.30 -6.31 -24.09
N ILE A 489 -1.61 -6.38 -24.23
CA ILE A 489 -2.50 -6.92 -23.19
C ILE A 489 -2.13 -8.36 -22.85
N ASP A 490 -1.84 -9.19 -23.84
CA ASP A 490 -1.38 -10.55 -23.64
C ASP A 490 -0.04 -10.61 -22.89
N LYS A 491 0.92 -9.77 -23.30
CA LYS A 491 2.26 -9.70 -22.66
C LYS A 491 2.19 -9.33 -21.18
N ILE A 492 1.25 -8.45 -20.80
CA ILE A 492 1.07 -8.06 -19.39
C ILE A 492 0.15 -9.00 -18.61
N GLY A 493 -0.35 -10.09 -19.24
CA GLY A 493 -1.14 -11.15 -18.63
C GLY A 493 -2.55 -10.69 -18.22
N LEU A 494 -3.19 -9.84 -19.02
CA LEU A 494 -4.60 -9.50 -18.90
C LEU A 494 -5.39 -10.18 -20.02
N SER A 495 -6.68 -10.45 -19.77
CA SER A 495 -7.55 -11.07 -20.76
C SER A 495 -8.00 -10.08 -21.83
N ASP A 496 -8.28 -10.54 -23.05
CA ASP A 496 -8.70 -9.73 -24.21
C ASP A 496 -9.89 -8.82 -23.91
N ASN A 497 -10.81 -9.26 -23.07
CA ASN A 497 -11.96 -8.45 -22.66
C ASN A 497 -11.57 -7.20 -21.85
N ALA A 498 -10.30 -7.10 -21.40
CA ALA A 498 -9.81 -5.93 -20.69
C ALA A 498 -9.82 -4.67 -21.56
N LEU A 499 -9.56 -4.81 -22.86
CA LEU A 499 -9.51 -3.69 -23.80
C LEU A 499 -10.82 -2.90 -23.86
N SER A 500 -11.96 -3.59 -23.73
CA SER A 500 -13.30 -2.96 -23.78
C SER A 500 -13.75 -2.30 -22.48
N LYS A 501 -13.00 -2.47 -21.38
CA LYS A 501 -13.34 -1.97 -20.05
C LYS A 501 -12.75 -0.59 -19.76
N TYR A 502 -13.29 0.06 -18.73
CA TYR A 502 -12.84 1.36 -18.22
C TYR A 502 -11.94 1.20 -17.00
N PRO A 503 -11.04 2.15 -16.70
CA PRO A 503 -10.11 2.07 -15.56
C PRO A 503 -10.74 1.71 -14.22
N HIS A 504 -11.91 2.27 -13.91
CA HIS A 504 -12.62 2.01 -12.64
C HIS A 504 -13.12 0.55 -12.47
N GLN A 505 -13.00 -0.30 -13.49
CA GLN A 505 -13.41 -1.71 -13.46
C GLN A 505 -12.24 -2.66 -13.14
N PHE A 506 -11.04 -2.11 -12.88
CA PHE A 506 -9.83 -2.89 -12.64
C PHE A 506 -9.33 -2.73 -11.20
N SER A 507 -8.63 -3.75 -10.72
CA SER A 507 -7.86 -3.66 -9.47
C SER A 507 -6.61 -2.78 -9.64
N GLY A 508 -6.04 -2.30 -8.53
CA GLY A 508 -4.81 -1.49 -8.55
C GLY A 508 -3.66 -2.15 -9.33
N GLY A 509 -3.44 -3.44 -9.10
CA GLY A 509 -2.39 -4.18 -9.82
C GLY A 509 -2.65 -4.36 -11.32
N GLN A 510 -3.91 -4.49 -11.73
CA GLN A 510 -4.28 -4.51 -13.14
C GLN A 510 -4.07 -3.13 -13.78
N LEU A 511 -4.44 -2.05 -13.09
CA LEU A 511 -4.19 -0.68 -13.55
C LEU A 511 -2.70 -0.39 -13.69
N GLN A 512 -1.89 -0.91 -12.77
CA GLN A 512 -0.44 -0.76 -12.82
C GLN A 512 0.15 -1.46 -14.06
N ARG A 513 -0.34 -2.68 -14.39
CA ARG A 513 0.04 -3.38 -15.62
C ARG A 513 -0.39 -2.62 -16.88
N ILE A 514 -1.59 -2.04 -16.89
CA ILE A 514 -2.06 -1.20 -18.00
C ILE A 514 -1.17 0.05 -18.12
N GLY A 515 -0.78 0.70 -17.01
CA GLY A 515 0.15 1.82 -17.01
C GLY A 515 1.52 1.46 -17.58
N LEU A 516 2.03 0.27 -17.22
CA LEU A 516 3.26 -0.27 -17.81
C LEU A 516 3.09 -0.52 -19.31
N ALA A 517 2.00 -1.16 -19.73
CA ALA A 517 1.71 -1.38 -21.15
C ALA A 517 1.64 -0.05 -21.93
N ARG A 518 0.95 0.95 -21.39
CA ARG A 518 0.88 2.30 -22.00
C ARG A 518 2.27 2.89 -22.22
N SER A 519 3.18 2.73 -21.25
CA SER A 519 4.56 3.20 -21.38
C SER A 519 5.34 2.45 -22.47
N LEU A 520 5.00 1.19 -22.73
CA LEU A 520 5.66 0.34 -23.73
C LEU A 520 5.14 0.53 -25.15
N MET A 521 3.97 1.18 -25.35
CA MET A 521 3.36 1.34 -26.69
C MET A 521 4.25 2.06 -27.70
N LEU A 522 5.19 2.88 -27.23
CA LEU A 522 6.12 3.60 -28.11
C LEU A 522 7.47 2.92 -28.26
N GLU A 523 7.62 1.68 -27.72
CA GLU A 523 8.88 0.91 -27.73
C GLU A 523 10.06 1.78 -27.20
N PRO A 524 9.99 2.31 -25.98
CA PRO A 524 11.01 3.20 -25.45
C PRO A 524 12.31 2.45 -25.12
N HIS A 525 13.43 3.17 -25.14
CA HIS A 525 14.73 2.64 -24.66
C HIS A 525 14.87 2.82 -23.14
N LEU A 526 14.25 3.85 -22.56
CA LEU A 526 14.30 4.18 -21.14
C LEU A 526 12.92 4.40 -20.56
N ILE A 527 12.62 3.76 -19.44
CA ILE A 527 11.40 4.03 -18.66
C ILE A 527 11.80 4.51 -17.26
N VAL A 528 11.32 5.68 -16.88
CA VAL A 528 11.40 6.18 -15.51
C VAL A 528 10.15 5.70 -14.75
N CYS A 529 10.34 4.82 -13.78
CA CYS A 529 9.28 4.27 -12.95
C CYS A 529 9.24 5.01 -11.61
N ASP A 530 8.24 5.85 -11.39
CA ASP A 530 8.06 6.60 -10.15
C ASP A 530 7.14 5.84 -9.20
N GLU A 531 7.71 5.16 -8.22
CA GLU A 531 7.02 4.32 -7.22
C GLU A 531 6.00 3.33 -7.82
N PRO A 532 6.40 2.48 -8.79
CA PRO A 532 5.46 1.71 -9.59
C PRO A 532 4.68 0.62 -8.83
N VAL A 533 5.04 0.31 -7.60
CA VAL A 533 4.40 -0.76 -6.81
C VAL A 533 4.02 -0.35 -5.38
N SER A 534 4.18 0.92 -5.01
CA SER A 534 4.02 1.42 -3.63
C SER A 534 2.60 1.26 -3.04
N ALA A 535 1.58 1.20 -3.88
CA ALA A 535 0.17 1.08 -3.48
C ALA A 535 -0.39 -0.35 -3.66
N LEU A 536 0.49 -1.34 -3.93
CA LEU A 536 0.09 -2.71 -4.20
C LEU A 536 0.36 -3.61 -2.99
N ASP A 537 -0.51 -4.59 -2.78
CA ASP A 537 -0.23 -5.67 -1.83
C ASP A 537 0.92 -6.56 -2.32
N VAL A 538 1.58 -7.24 -1.38
CA VAL A 538 2.80 -8.03 -1.60
C VAL A 538 2.68 -9.02 -2.76
N SER A 539 1.54 -9.71 -2.87
CA SER A 539 1.31 -10.73 -3.91
C SER A 539 1.26 -10.11 -5.31
N VAL A 540 0.56 -9.00 -5.46
CA VAL A 540 0.43 -8.27 -6.73
C VAL A 540 1.73 -7.55 -7.07
N GLN A 541 2.41 -6.99 -6.07
CA GLN A 541 3.72 -6.38 -6.20
C GLN A 541 4.74 -7.34 -6.81
N ALA A 542 4.85 -8.57 -6.27
CA ALA A 542 5.73 -9.61 -6.81
C ALA A 542 5.43 -9.92 -8.29
N GLN A 543 4.15 -9.99 -8.66
CA GLN A 543 3.74 -10.23 -10.05
C GLN A 543 4.16 -9.10 -11.00
N VAL A 544 3.99 -7.83 -10.57
CA VAL A 544 4.38 -6.66 -11.38
C VAL A 544 5.89 -6.57 -11.52
N LEU A 545 6.65 -6.80 -10.44
CA LEU A 545 8.12 -6.78 -10.47
C LEU A 545 8.69 -7.87 -11.38
N ASN A 546 8.18 -9.10 -11.29
CA ASN A 546 8.58 -10.19 -12.18
C ASN A 546 8.23 -9.88 -13.66
N LEU A 547 7.05 -9.29 -13.91
CA LEU A 547 6.65 -8.84 -15.25
C LEU A 547 7.63 -7.79 -15.79
N MET A 548 7.98 -6.76 -15.00
CA MET A 548 8.92 -5.72 -15.41
C MET A 548 10.30 -6.29 -15.74
N ARG A 549 10.80 -7.23 -14.95
CA ARG A 549 12.08 -7.92 -15.19
C ARG A 549 12.05 -8.74 -16.47
N ARG A 550 10.97 -9.50 -16.71
CA ARG A 550 10.80 -10.27 -17.94
C ARG A 550 10.79 -9.37 -19.17
N LEU A 551 10.00 -8.28 -19.14
CA LEU A 551 9.95 -7.31 -20.24
C LEU A 551 11.29 -6.62 -20.47
N GLN A 552 12.06 -6.35 -19.41
CA GLN A 552 13.42 -5.82 -19.52
C GLN A 552 14.34 -6.78 -20.31
N GLN A 553 14.28 -8.07 -20.00
CA GLN A 553 15.09 -9.08 -20.69
C GLN A 553 14.66 -9.26 -22.14
N GLU A 554 13.36 -9.36 -22.41
CA GLU A 554 12.81 -9.58 -23.75
C GLU A 554 13.03 -8.41 -24.72
N GLN A 555 13.00 -7.17 -24.19
CA GLN A 555 13.03 -5.95 -25.01
C GLN A 555 14.30 -5.09 -24.78
N ASN A 556 15.25 -5.57 -23.99
CA ASN A 556 16.46 -4.83 -23.60
C ASN A 556 16.17 -3.44 -23.02
N LEU A 557 15.13 -3.32 -22.18
CA LEU A 557 14.69 -2.06 -21.60
C LEU A 557 15.67 -1.57 -20.54
N THR A 558 15.84 -0.26 -20.46
CA THR A 558 16.57 0.42 -19.40
C THR A 558 15.56 1.03 -18.43
N TYR A 559 15.77 0.85 -17.11
CA TYR A 559 14.91 1.44 -16.08
C TYR A 559 15.66 2.43 -15.19
N ILE A 560 15.03 3.54 -14.88
CA ILE A 560 15.30 4.32 -13.67
C ILE A 560 14.15 4.02 -12.71
N PHE A 561 14.44 3.26 -11.64
CA PHE A 561 13.44 2.74 -10.72
C PHE A 561 13.45 3.52 -9.41
N ILE A 562 12.48 4.39 -9.22
CA ILE A 562 12.31 5.22 -8.03
C ILE A 562 11.41 4.48 -7.05
N SER A 563 11.88 4.27 -5.82
CA SER A 563 11.07 3.71 -4.74
C SER A 563 11.59 4.15 -3.37
N HIS A 564 10.74 4.08 -2.37
CA HIS A 564 11.13 4.23 -0.97
C HIS A 564 11.35 2.88 -0.29
N ASP A 565 10.96 1.75 -0.90
CA ASP A 565 11.16 0.39 -0.41
C ASP A 565 12.52 -0.17 -0.87
N LEU A 566 13.44 -0.31 0.09
CA LEU A 566 14.80 -0.80 -0.17
C LEU A 566 14.84 -2.26 -0.62
N SER A 567 13.89 -3.09 -0.17
CA SER A 567 13.82 -4.52 -0.52
C SER A 567 13.46 -4.68 -2.00
N VAL A 568 12.49 -3.88 -2.45
CA VAL A 568 12.07 -3.82 -3.85
C VAL A 568 13.21 -3.31 -4.73
N VAL A 569 13.87 -2.23 -4.31
CA VAL A 569 14.99 -1.66 -5.08
C VAL A 569 16.16 -2.63 -5.15
N ARG A 570 16.52 -3.30 -4.06
CA ARG A 570 17.54 -4.36 -4.05
C ARG A 570 17.22 -5.49 -5.02
N TYR A 571 15.95 -5.88 -5.12
CA TYR A 571 15.50 -6.91 -6.03
C TYR A 571 15.57 -6.48 -7.49
N MET A 572 15.16 -5.25 -7.81
CA MET A 572 15.04 -4.77 -9.19
C MET A 572 16.35 -4.24 -9.78
N SER A 573 17.21 -3.64 -8.95
CA SER A 573 18.28 -2.76 -9.44
C SER A 573 19.63 -3.46 -9.58
N ASP A 574 20.39 -3.06 -10.60
CA ASP A 574 21.79 -3.43 -10.79
C ASP A 574 22.71 -2.52 -9.95
N ARG A 575 22.38 -1.22 -9.90
CA ARG A 575 23.04 -0.19 -9.09
C ARG A 575 21.99 0.64 -8.34
N ILE A 576 22.38 1.20 -7.20
CA ILE A 576 21.49 2.01 -6.35
C ILE A 576 22.14 3.36 -6.10
N ALA A 577 21.38 4.42 -6.35
CA ALA A 577 21.69 5.80 -5.98
C ALA A 577 20.84 6.21 -4.78
N VAL A 578 21.47 6.71 -3.72
CA VAL A 578 20.79 7.22 -2.52
C VAL A 578 20.71 8.73 -2.63
N MET A 579 19.49 9.26 -2.61
CA MET A 579 19.21 10.70 -2.71
C MET A 579 18.81 11.26 -1.35
N TYR A 580 19.46 12.34 -0.93
CA TYR A 580 19.21 13.04 0.33
C TYR A 580 19.15 14.55 0.10
N LEU A 581 18.03 15.20 0.50
CA LEU A 581 17.72 16.65 0.48
C LEU A 581 18.19 17.42 -0.76
#